data_f6683e30e1f6eef9cdf45fbbb9c582c9
#
_entry.id   f6683e30e1f6eef9cdf45fbbb9c582c9
#
_cell.length_a   1.000
_cell.length_b   1.000
_cell.length_c   1.000
_cell.angle_alpha   90.00
_cell.angle_beta   90.00
_cell.angle_gamma   90.00
#
_symmetry.space_group_name_H-M   'P 1'
#
loop_
_entity.id
_entity.type
_entity.pdbx_description
1 polymer ?
#
loop_
_entity_poly.entity_id
_entity_poly.type
_entity_poly.pdbx_seq_one_letter_code
_entity_poly.pdbx_strand_id
1 'polypeptide(L)'
;MKKVLIIGKRGFIGKSLNKFLKLKHNVKLISFKEALNFKQIDKYNFIINSSINRNYIEKKYNKNFDNDFKIAERINNKKTIY
;
A
#
# COMPACT_ATOMS: atom_id res chain seq x y z
N MET A 1 4.38 3.69 -19.60
CA MET A 1 4.59 4.05 -18.20
C MET A 1 3.33 3.83 -17.39
N LYS A 2 3.41 3.15 -16.27
CA LYS A 2 2.25 2.85 -15.41
C LYS A 2 2.24 3.78 -14.21
N LYS A 3 1.05 4.02 -13.67
CA LYS A 3 0.89 4.71 -12.39
C LYS A 3 0.86 3.67 -11.28
N VAL A 4 1.81 3.77 -10.36
CA VAL A 4 1.97 2.83 -9.25
C VAL A 4 1.83 3.57 -7.93
N LEU A 5 0.96 3.06 -7.06
CA LEU A 5 0.83 3.56 -5.70
C LEU A 5 1.45 2.56 -4.75
N ILE A 6 2.39 3.02 -3.94
CA ILE A 6 3.02 2.18 -2.92
C ILE A 6 2.56 2.68 -1.56
N ILE A 7 2.01 1.79 -0.76
CA ILE A 7 1.57 2.07 0.61
C ILE A 7 2.60 1.50 1.57
N GLY A 8 3.15 2.33 2.45
CA GLY A 8 4.19 1.91 3.38
C GLY A 8 5.36 2.87 3.38
N LYS A 9 5.08 4.16 3.41
CA LYS A 9 6.08 5.23 3.32
C LYS A 9 7.18 5.14 4.37
N ARG A 10 6.85 4.65 5.55
CA ARG A 10 7.80 4.57 6.66
C ARG A 10 8.58 3.26 6.69
N GLY A 11 8.18 2.29 5.88
CA GLY A 11 8.81 0.98 5.86
C GLY A 11 9.98 0.90 4.90
N PHE A 12 10.91 0.00 5.21
CA PHE A 12 12.08 -0.23 4.37
C PHE A 12 11.69 -0.74 2.99
N ILE A 13 10.75 -1.69 2.93
CA ILE A 13 10.31 -2.30 1.67
C ILE A 13 9.67 -1.26 0.76
N GLY A 14 8.78 -0.42 1.29
CA GLY A 14 8.11 0.62 0.52
C GLY A 14 9.10 1.61 -0.08
N LYS A 15 10.08 2.03 0.70
CA LYS A 15 11.12 2.95 0.25
C LYS A 15 11.99 2.34 -0.85
N SER A 16 12.34 1.07 -0.70
CA SER A 16 13.17 0.36 -1.68
C SER A 16 12.42 0.17 -2.99
N LEU A 17 11.14 -0.21 -2.93
CA LEU A 17 10.31 -0.36 -4.11
C LEU A 17 10.14 0.97 -4.84
N ASN A 18 9.92 2.05 -4.11
CA ASN A 18 9.78 3.38 -4.69
C ASN A 18 11.06 3.76 -5.46
N LYS A 19 12.20 3.58 -4.84
CA LYS A 19 13.48 3.89 -5.46
C LYS A 19 13.71 3.12 -6.75
N PHE A 20 13.32 1.86 -6.76
CA PHE A 20 13.48 0.99 -7.92
C PHE A 20 12.48 1.31 -9.03
N LEU A 21 11.19 1.39 -8.69
CA LEU A 21 10.12 1.51 -9.67
C LEU A 21 10.02 2.90 -10.29
N LYS A 22 10.41 3.95 -9.58
CA LYS A 22 10.32 5.31 -10.11
C LYS A 22 11.23 5.56 -11.31
N LEU A 23 12.17 4.66 -11.55
CA LEU A 23 13.06 4.76 -12.73
C LEU A 23 12.31 4.53 -14.03
N LYS A 24 11.21 3.75 -14.01
CA LYS A 24 10.46 3.38 -15.21
C LYS A 24 8.97 3.70 -15.15
N HIS A 25 8.47 4.08 -13.98
CA HIS A 25 7.04 4.29 -13.77
C HIS A 25 6.77 5.56 -12.99
N ASN A 26 5.53 6.02 -13.07
CA ASN A 26 5.07 7.13 -12.26
C ASN A 26 4.62 6.57 -10.90
N VAL A 27 5.43 6.78 -9.87
CA VAL A 27 5.23 6.16 -8.56
C VAL A 27 4.92 7.21 -7.50
N LYS A 28 3.93 6.93 -6.67
CA LYS A 28 3.63 7.71 -5.47
C LYS A 28 3.75 6.81 -4.26
N LEU A 29 4.47 7.28 -3.25
CA LEU A 29 4.68 6.57 -2.00
C LEU A 29 3.92 7.28 -0.88
N ILE A 30 3.00 6.57 -0.23
CA ILE A 30 2.19 7.13 0.85
C ILE A 30 2.20 6.21 2.07
N SER A 31 1.81 6.76 3.22
CA SER A 31 1.65 5.97 4.43
C SER A 31 0.34 5.19 4.39
N PHE A 32 0.23 4.18 5.25
CA PHE A 32 -1.01 3.42 5.40
C PHE A 32 -2.16 4.33 5.82
N LYS A 33 -1.90 5.25 6.74
CA LYS A 33 -2.92 6.19 7.23
C LYS A 33 -3.43 7.08 6.09
N GLU A 34 -2.53 7.57 5.25
CA GLU A 34 -2.91 8.36 4.08
C GLU A 34 -3.75 7.54 3.10
N ALA A 35 -3.41 6.26 2.93
CA ALA A 35 -4.11 5.39 2.00
C ALA A 35 -5.58 5.20 2.35
N LEU A 36 -5.91 5.16 3.64
CA LEU A 36 -7.29 5.01 4.10
C LEU A 36 -8.18 6.19 3.71
N ASN A 37 -7.58 7.35 3.44
CA ASN A 37 -8.31 8.56 3.06
C ASN A 37 -7.98 9.05 1.66
N PHE A 38 -7.22 8.28 0.90
CA PHE A 38 -6.74 8.70 -0.42
C PHE A 38 -7.86 8.59 -1.47
N LYS A 39 -8.32 9.73 -1.96
CA LYS A 39 -9.48 9.77 -2.87
C LYS A 39 -9.15 9.33 -4.29
N GLN A 40 -7.90 9.40 -4.70
CA GLN A 40 -7.49 9.11 -6.07
C GLN A 40 -6.93 7.70 -6.25
N ILE A 41 -7.19 6.83 -5.29
CA ILE A 41 -6.61 5.48 -5.27
C ILE A 41 -6.96 4.69 -6.53
N ASP A 42 -8.15 4.88 -7.08
CA ASP A 42 -8.62 4.16 -8.26
C ASP A 42 -7.94 4.59 -9.56
N LYS A 43 -7.23 5.69 -9.54
CA LYS A 43 -6.54 6.20 -10.73
C LYS A 43 -5.21 5.50 -11.01
N TYR A 44 -4.76 4.64 -10.11
CA TYR A 44 -3.50 3.94 -10.25
C TYR A 44 -3.68 2.60 -10.92
N ASN A 45 -2.72 2.24 -11.78
CA ASN A 45 -2.73 0.96 -12.47
C ASN A 45 -2.42 -0.19 -11.53
N PHE A 46 -1.52 0.04 -10.57
CA PHE A 46 -1.12 -0.94 -9.56
C PHE A 46 -1.06 -0.29 -8.19
N ILE A 47 -1.47 -1.05 -7.19
CA ILE A 47 -1.41 -0.62 -5.79
C ILE A 47 -0.67 -1.71 -5.03
N ILE A 48 0.46 -1.35 -4.43
CA ILE A 48 1.29 -2.29 -3.69
C ILE A 48 1.22 -1.91 -2.21
N ASN A 49 0.73 -2.80 -1.37
CA ASN A 49 0.73 -2.59 0.07
C ASN A 49 1.93 -3.30 0.70
N SER A 50 2.87 -2.51 1.18
CA SER A 50 4.02 -3.00 1.95
C SER A 50 3.91 -2.63 3.42
N SER A 51 2.80 -2.01 3.82
CA SER A 51 2.57 -1.62 5.20
C SER A 51 2.14 -2.83 6.04
N ILE A 52 2.54 -2.83 7.31
CA ILE A 52 2.12 -3.85 8.25
C ILE A 52 1.89 -3.22 9.61
N ASN A 53 0.83 -3.63 10.28
CA ASN A 53 0.57 -3.19 11.63
C ASN A 53 1.39 -4.03 12.59
N ARG A 54 2.12 -3.38 13.53
CA ARG A 54 2.93 -4.08 14.51
C ARG A 54 2.11 -5.12 15.30
N ASN A 55 0.88 -4.80 15.63
CA ASN A 55 0.01 -5.70 16.37
C ASN A 55 -0.34 -6.96 15.60
N TYR A 56 -0.30 -6.92 14.27
CA TYR A 56 -0.53 -8.09 13.42
C TYR A 56 0.54 -9.15 13.66
N ILE A 57 1.77 -8.71 13.91
CA ILE A 57 2.90 -9.62 14.15
C ILE A 57 2.92 -10.13 15.59
N GLU A 58 2.67 -9.25 16.56
CA GLU A 58 2.90 -9.49 17.98
C GLU A 58 1.71 -10.13 18.69
N LYS A 59 0.52 -10.12 18.10
CA LYS A 59 -0.71 -10.57 18.75
C LYS A 59 -1.42 -11.58 17.86
N LYS A 60 -2.45 -12.23 18.43
CA LYS A 60 -3.31 -13.12 17.66
C LYS A 60 -3.95 -12.34 16.51
N TYR A 61 -4.22 -13.03 15.40
CA TYR A 61 -4.84 -12.42 14.25
C TYR A 61 -6.14 -11.71 14.62
N ASN A 62 -6.28 -10.49 14.15
CA ASN A 62 -7.49 -9.71 14.23
C ASN A 62 -7.54 -8.85 12.96
N LYS A 63 -8.67 -8.87 12.25
CA LYS A 63 -8.82 -8.12 11.00
C LYS A 63 -8.53 -6.62 11.17
N ASN A 64 -8.69 -6.08 12.38
CA ASN A 64 -8.39 -4.68 12.66
C ASN A 64 -6.89 -4.36 12.59
N PHE A 65 -6.04 -5.39 12.67
CA PHE A 65 -4.59 -5.25 12.55
C PHE A 65 -4.07 -5.71 11.19
N ASP A 66 -4.97 -6.16 10.32
CA ASP A 66 -4.61 -6.63 8.99
C ASP A 66 -4.72 -5.48 8.00
N ASN A 67 -3.56 -4.89 7.66
CA ASN A 67 -3.52 -3.77 6.74
C ASN A 67 -3.99 -4.15 5.34
N ASP A 68 -3.70 -5.37 4.91
CA ASP A 68 -4.15 -5.85 3.60
C ASP A 68 -5.68 -5.92 3.55
N PHE A 69 -6.30 -6.40 4.62
CA PHE A 69 -7.75 -6.46 4.72
C PHE A 69 -8.37 -5.06 4.66
N LYS A 70 -7.80 -4.11 5.39
CA LYS A 70 -8.30 -2.72 5.40
C LYS A 70 -8.16 -2.05 4.05
N ILE A 71 -7.06 -2.32 3.36
CA ILE A 71 -6.86 -1.80 2.01
C ILE A 71 -7.86 -2.44 1.04
N ALA A 72 -8.10 -3.74 1.16
CA ALA A 72 -9.07 -4.45 0.32
C ALA A 72 -10.49 -3.92 0.52
N GLU A 73 -10.86 -3.59 1.76
CA GLU A 73 -12.16 -2.96 2.04
C GLU A 73 -12.28 -1.58 1.39
N ARG A 74 -11.17 -0.85 1.33
CA ARG A 74 -11.13 0.49 0.77
C ARG A 74 -11.20 0.47 -0.76
N ILE A 75 -10.64 -0.56 -1.35
CA ILE A 75 -10.49 -0.67 -2.81
C ILE A 75 -11.09 -1.98 -3.28
N ASN A 76 -12.16 -1.94 -4.02
CA ASN A 76 -12.65 -3.12 -4.72
C ASN A 76 -11.90 -3.22 -6.04
N ASN A 77 -10.65 -3.70 -5.99
CA ASN A 77 -9.73 -3.55 -7.10
C ASN A 77 -8.81 -4.77 -7.25
N LYS A 78 -8.82 -5.37 -8.44
CA LYS A 78 -7.98 -6.51 -8.78
C LYS A 78 -6.52 -6.15 -9.04
N LYS A 79 -6.19 -4.85 -9.07
CA LYS A 79 -4.84 -4.33 -9.33
C LYS A 79 -3.96 -4.32 -8.07
N THR A 80 -4.53 -4.61 -6.91
CA THR A 80 -3.80 -4.49 -5.64
C THR A 80 -2.89 -5.69 -5.44
N ILE A 81 -1.67 -5.40 -5.03
CA ILE A 81 -0.64 -6.40 -4.69
C ILE A 81 -0.31 -6.20 -3.21
N TYR A 82 -0.40 -7.27 -2.47
CA TYR A 82 -0.17 -7.24 -1.03
C TYR A 82 1.17 -7.83 -0.66
#